data_cfc30fa1ce68e5b39033c911c390ca43
#
_entry.id   cfc30fa1ce68e5b39033c911c390ca43
#
_cell.length_a   1.000
_cell.length_b   1.000
_cell.length_c   1.000
_cell.angle_alpha   90.00
_cell.angle_beta   90.00
_cell.angle_gamma   90.00
#
_symmetry.space_group_name_H-M   'P 1'
#
loop_
_entity.id
_entity.type
_entity.pdbx_description
1 polymer ?
#
loop_
_entity_poly.entity_id
_entity_poly.type
_entity_poly.pdbx_seq_one_letter_code
_entity_poly.pdbx_strand_id
1 'polypeptide(L)'
;MPRELGPKPSTLLNLVGDAASSGERTTCRAVASPRVAAALAEEASRLQLYPDPMAARLRARIAGLCNVPVDQTLAGNGSDELLTIAVRTFADAGDLVASPSPTYTLYATLCGIQGARYVAVPYRDDYSLNPSLIPSRARLVFVANPNSPSGTVVPEETLARIASSISGVLVVDEAYVDFARGNCAGLLQSHKNVVILRTLSKSYSLAGLRVGYA
;
A
#
# COMPACT_ATOMS: atom_id res chain seq x y z
N MET A 1 38.55 22.78 -18.10
CA MET A 1 38.49 22.04 -16.82
C MET A 1 37.19 21.26 -16.79
N PRO A 2 37.20 19.92 -16.78
CA PRO A 2 35.97 19.14 -16.65
C PRO A 2 35.44 19.28 -15.24
N ARG A 3 34.15 19.60 -15.09
CA ARG A 3 33.43 19.61 -13.79
C ARG A 3 33.33 18.16 -13.29
N GLU A 4 33.80 17.92 -12.09
CA GLU A 4 33.58 16.65 -11.40
C GLU A 4 32.06 16.43 -11.26
N LEU A 5 31.56 15.37 -11.85
CA LEU A 5 30.18 14.94 -11.80
C LEU A 5 29.98 14.12 -10.51
N GLY A 6 29.35 14.72 -9.52
CA GLY A 6 28.68 14.07 -8.40
C GLY A 6 29.50 13.15 -7.46
N PRO A 7 28.99 12.79 -6.31
CA PRO A 7 29.67 11.89 -5.37
C PRO A 7 29.89 10.50 -5.99
N LYS A 8 31.08 9.96 -5.77
CA LYS A 8 31.46 8.63 -6.28
C LYS A 8 30.47 7.55 -5.79
N PRO A 9 30.23 6.47 -6.59
CA PRO A 9 29.30 5.38 -6.19
C PRO A 9 29.54 4.80 -4.79
N SER A 10 30.79 4.79 -4.32
CA SER A 10 31.14 4.38 -2.96
C SER A 10 30.51 5.25 -1.85
N THR A 11 30.25 6.51 -2.13
CA THR A 11 29.64 7.45 -1.16
C THR A 11 28.13 7.20 -0.99
N LEU A 12 27.44 6.79 -2.07
CA LEU A 12 26.02 6.39 -2.01
C LEU A 12 25.84 5.08 -1.24
N LEU A 13 26.74 4.12 -1.41
CA LEU A 13 26.72 2.87 -0.65
C LEU A 13 26.98 3.10 0.86
N ASN A 14 27.86 4.04 1.21
CA ASN A 14 28.12 4.40 2.61
C ASN A 14 26.94 5.12 3.24
N LEU A 15 26.21 5.96 2.50
CA LEU A 15 24.99 6.59 2.99
C LEU A 15 23.86 5.59 3.28
N VAL A 16 23.79 4.50 2.49
CA VAL A 16 22.84 3.40 2.74
C VAL A 16 23.28 2.56 3.94
N GLY A 17 24.60 2.34 4.11
CA GLY A 17 25.18 1.63 5.24
C GLY A 17 24.95 2.37 6.58
N ASP A 18 25.17 3.67 6.60
CA ASP A 18 25.00 4.51 7.80
C ASP A 18 23.52 4.66 8.19
N ALA A 19 22.60 4.66 7.22
CA ALA A 19 21.17 4.63 7.50
C ALA A 19 20.72 3.31 8.14
N ALA A 20 21.40 2.20 7.88
CA ALA A 20 21.14 0.91 8.52
C ALA A 20 21.66 0.86 9.97
N SER A 21 22.66 1.65 10.33
CA SER A 21 23.20 1.73 11.70
C SER A 21 22.35 2.58 12.65
N SER A 22 21.43 3.41 12.13
CA SER A 22 20.55 4.28 12.95
C SER A 22 19.29 3.59 13.42
N GLY A 23 19.37 2.31 13.81
CA GLY A 23 18.37 1.54 14.54
C GLY A 23 16.92 1.67 14.04
N GLU A 24 16.29 0.53 13.70
CA GLU A 24 14.85 0.34 13.78
C GLU A 24 13.94 0.81 12.63
N ARG A 25 14.39 0.70 11.40
CA ARG A 25 13.46 0.84 10.25
C ARG A 25 13.08 -0.49 9.59
N THR A 26 13.35 -1.61 10.24
CA THR A 26 12.95 -2.93 9.73
C THR A 26 11.55 -3.27 10.22
N THR A 27 10.65 -3.49 9.31
CA THR A 27 9.28 -3.94 9.60
C THR A 27 9.20 -5.45 9.81
N CYS A 28 10.28 -6.17 9.55
CA CYS A 28 10.40 -7.61 9.75
C CYS A 28 11.85 -7.97 10.09
N ARG A 29 12.05 -8.87 11.08
CA ARG A 29 13.39 -9.41 11.42
C ARG A 29 13.83 -10.54 10.49
N ALA A 30 12.95 -11.03 9.63
CA ALA A 30 13.30 -12.06 8.66
C ALA A 30 14.20 -11.47 7.55
N VAL A 31 15.14 -12.28 7.07
CA VAL A 31 15.99 -11.92 5.95
C VAL A 31 15.27 -12.26 4.65
N ALA A 32 15.42 -11.40 3.63
CA ALA A 32 14.89 -11.68 2.30
C ALA A 32 15.44 -13.01 1.76
N SER A 33 14.61 -13.70 0.94
CA SER A 33 15.03 -14.96 0.32
C SER A 33 16.34 -14.79 -0.47
N PRO A 34 17.30 -15.71 -0.39
CA PRO A 34 18.52 -15.68 -1.20
C PRO A 34 18.25 -15.58 -2.71
N ARG A 35 17.10 -16.09 -3.18
CA ARG A 35 16.67 -15.97 -4.58
C ARG A 35 16.44 -14.51 -5.01
N VAL A 36 16.07 -13.64 -4.07
CA VAL A 36 15.91 -12.21 -4.35
C VAL A 36 17.25 -11.56 -4.63
N ALA A 37 18.27 -11.85 -3.82
CA ALA A 37 19.62 -11.33 -4.02
C ALA A 37 20.20 -11.79 -5.38
N ALA A 38 19.98 -13.06 -5.76
CA ALA A 38 20.40 -13.58 -7.06
C ALA A 38 19.70 -12.86 -8.22
N ALA A 39 18.39 -12.66 -8.15
CA ALA A 39 17.62 -11.96 -9.17
C ALA A 39 18.05 -10.49 -9.31
N LEU A 40 18.37 -9.79 -8.21
CA LEU A 40 18.88 -8.42 -8.24
C LEU A 40 20.27 -8.34 -8.89
N ALA A 41 21.14 -9.31 -8.62
CA ALA A 41 22.47 -9.39 -9.25
C ALA A 41 22.36 -9.61 -10.77
N GLU A 42 21.43 -10.44 -11.21
CA GLU A 42 21.16 -10.65 -12.64
C GLU A 42 20.65 -9.36 -13.31
N GLU A 43 19.68 -8.67 -12.71
CA GLU A 43 19.12 -7.43 -13.27
C GLU A 43 20.10 -6.25 -13.22
N ALA A 44 21.13 -6.29 -12.37
CA ALA A 44 22.14 -5.22 -12.31
C ALA A 44 22.84 -4.98 -13.65
N SER A 45 23.00 -6.01 -14.49
CA SER A 45 23.58 -5.89 -15.84
C SER A 45 22.69 -5.18 -16.86
N ARG A 46 21.43 -4.91 -16.49
CA ARG A 46 20.39 -4.34 -17.38
C ARG A 46 19.93 -2.95 -16.95
N LEU A 47 20.59 -2.34 -15.95
CA LEU A 47 20.18 -1.04 -15.39
C LEU A 47 20.21 0.13 -16.37
N GLN A 48 20.92 -0.01 -17.52
CA GLN A 48 20.90 0.98 -18.60
C GLN A 48 19.57 0.98 -19.40
N LEU A 49 18.71 -0.02 -19.21
CA LEU A 49 17.43 -0.13 -19.90
C LEU A 49 16.30 0.43 -19.01
N TYR A 50 15.38 1.16 -19.62
CA TYR A 50 14.13 1.49 -18.93
C TYR A 50 13.33 0.21 -18.60
N PRO A 51 12.68 0.15 -17.45
CA PRO A 51 11.78 -0.97 -17.13
C PRO A 51 10.54 -0.91 -18.03
N ASP A 52 9.82 -2.04 -18.12
CA ASP A 52 8.50 -2.09 -18.73
C ASP A 52 7.54 -1.15 -17.98
N PRO A 53 7.03 -0.08 -18.63
CA PRO A 53 6.19 0.92 -17.99
C PRO A 53 4.87 0.35 -17.45
N MET A 54 4.41 -0.77 -18.01
CA MET A 54 3.20 -1.46 -17.57
C MET A 54 3.46 -2.53 -16.53
N ALA A 55 4.72 -2.82 -16.19
CA ALA A 55 5.12 -3.92 -15.30
C ALA A 55 4.39 -5.24 -15.65
N ALA A 56 4.25 -5.57 -16.93
CA ALA A 56 3.34 -6.59 -17.45
C ALA A 56 3.62 -7.98 -16.83
N ARG A 57 4.90 -8.37 -16.72
CA ARG A 57 5.30 -9.65 -16.10
C ARG A 57 4.91 -9.71 -14.62
N LEU A 58 5.12 -8.62 -13.87
CA LEU A 58 4.76 -8.53 -12.46
C LEU A 58 3.24 -8.59 -12.28
N ARG A 59 2.49 -7.79 -13.04
CA ARG A 59 1.03 -7.78 -13.00
C ARG A 59 0.43 -9.12 -13.36
N ALA A 60 0.93 -9.81 -14.40
CA ALA A 60 0.47 -11.16 -14.75
C ALA A 60 0.71 -12.16 -13.61
N ARG A 61 1.86 -12.05 -12.91
CA ARG A 61 2.15 -12.90 -11.76
C ARG A 61 1.23 -12.62 -10.57
N ILE A 62 0.97 -11.35 -10.28
CA ILE A 62 0.05 -10.91 -9.22
C ILE A 62 -1.37 -11.39 -9.53
N ALA A 63 -1.85 -11.16 -10.75
CA ALA A 63 -3.17 -11.60 -11.22
C ALA A 63 -3.38 -13.09 -11.00
N GLY A 64 -2.39 -13.92 -11.36
CA GLY A 64 -2.43 -15.37 -11.13
C GLY A 64 -2.42 -15.77 -9.66
N LEU A 65 -1.69 -15.02 -8.81
CA LEU A 65 -1.65 -15.28 -7.36
C LEU A 65 -2.95 -14.86 -6.66
N CYS A 66 -3.57 -13.79 -7.11
CA CYS A 66 -4.79 -13.22 -6.52
C CYS A 66 -6.07 -13.77 -7.17
N ASN A 67 -5.94 -14.56 -8.24
CA ASN A 67 -7.05 -15.07 -9.04
C ASN A 67 -7.99 -13.96 -9.55
N VAL A 68 -7.39 -12.92 -10.13
CA VAL A 68 -8.08 -11.77 -10.74
C VAL A 68 -7.57 -11.54 -12.17
N PRO A 69 -8.33 -10.87 -13.04
CA PRO A 69 -7.85 -10.46 -14.36
C PRO A 69 -6.64 -9.51 -14.29
N VAL A 70 -5.74 -9.56 -15.28
CA VAL A 70 -4.53 -8.72 -15.32
C VAL A 70 -4.89 -7.23 -15.43
N ASP A 71 -5.95 -6.89 -16.12
CA ASP A 71 -6.45 -5.51 -16.26
C ASP A 71 -7.02 -4.93 -14.95
N GLN A 72 -7.31 -5.78 -13.97
CA GLN A 72 -7.67 -5.38 -12.61
C GLN A 72 -6.47 -5.29 -11.66
N THR A 73 -5.24 -5.34 -12.17
CA THR A 73 -4.04 -5.26 -11.33
C THR A 73 -3.21 -4.04 -11.67
N LEU A 74 -2.69 -3.38 -10.63
CA LEU A 74 -1.76 -2.27 -10.72
C LEU A 74 -0.54 -2.56 -9.85
N ALA A 75 0.66 -2.27 -10.35
CA ALA A 75 1.91 -2.30 -9.58
C ALA A 75 2.39 -0.88 -9.34
N GLY A 76 3.00 -0.63 -8.17
CA GLY A 76 3.52 0.68 -7.80
C GLY A 76 4.78 0.61 -6.95
N ASN A 77 5.40 1.75 -6.72
CA ASN A 77 6.61 1.94 -5.93
C ASN A 77 6.31 1.86 -4.41
N GLY A 78 5.93 0.68 -3.97
CA GLY A 78 5.35 0.42 -2.65
C GLY A 78 3.85 0.74 -2.60
N SER A 79 3.19 0.31 -1.51
CA SER A 79 1.78 0.66 -1.30
C SER A 79 1.55 2.16 -1.13
N ASP A 80 2.53 2.91 -0.66
CA ASP A 80 2.43 4.36 -0.45
C ASP A 80 2.16 5.13 -1.76
N GLU A 81 2.78 4.71 -2.88
CA GLU A 81 2.48 5.27 -4.18
C GLU A 81 1.05 4.93 -4.62
N LEU A 82 0.61 3.71 -4.38
CA LEU A 82 -0.76 3.29 -4.72
C LEU A 82 -1.81 4.03 -3.88
N LEU A 83 -1.53 4.31 -2.61
CA LEU A 83 -2.37 5.19 -1.79
C LEU A 83 -2.44 6.61 -2.38
N THR A 84 -1.30 7.14 -2.85
CA THR A 84 -1.23 8.44 -3.53
C THR A 84 -2.05 8.43 -4.81
N ILE A 85 -1.91 7.38 -5.63
CA ILE A 85 -2.69 7.20 -6.87
C ILE A 85 -4.18 7.14 -6.54
N ALA A 86 -4.58 6.38 -5.50
CA ALA A 86 -5.97 6.27 -5.09
C ALA A 86 -6.57 7.64 -4.71
N VAL A 87 -5.86 8.43 -3.89
CA VAL A 87 -6.33 9.77 -3.52
C VAL A 87 -6.47 10.66 -4.76
N ARG A 88 -5.47 10.68 -5.64
CA ARG A 88 -5.47 11.53 -6.85
C ARG A 88 -6.50 11.11 -7.89
N THR A 89 -6.88 9.82 -7.91
CA THR A 89 -7.85 9.28 -8.87
C THR A 89 -9.28 9.48 -8.41
N PHE A 90 -9.55 9.34 -7.11
CA PHE A 90 -10.89 9.23 -6.60
C PHE A 90 -11.36 10.44 -5.79
N ALA A 91 -10.47 11.38 -5.43
CA ALA A 91 -10.83 12.55 -4.64
C ALA A 91 -10.26 13.85 -5.22
N ASP A 92 -11.11 14.85 -5.38
CA ASP A 92 -10.73 16.21 -5.72
C ASP A 92 -10.58 17.07 -4.45
N ALA A 93 -10.08 18.32 -4.63
CA ALA A 93 -10.03 19.29 -3.54
C ALA A 93 -11.43 19.56 -2.98
N GLY A 94 -11.57 19.47 -1.65
CA GLY A 94 -12.85 19.60 -0.95
C GLY A 94 -13.68 18.33 -0.83
N ASP A 95 -13.36 17.26 -1.57
CA ASP A 95 -14.02 15.97 -1.44
C ASP A 95 -13.80 15.34 -0.06
N LEU A 96 -14.74 14.54 0.39
CA LEU A 96 -14.69 13.86 1.67
C LEU A 96 -13.96 12.53 1.56
N VAL A 97 -12.88 12.40 2.31
CA VAL A 97 -12.14 11.15 2.49
C VAL A 97 -12.19 10.75 3.95
N ALA A 98 -12.47 9.48 4.23
CA ALA A 98 -12.58 8.99 5.60
C ALA A 98 -11.66 7.79 5.86
N SER A 99 -11.25 7.62 7.10
CA SER A 99 -10.67 6.37 7.59
C SER A 99 -10.97 6.17 9.07
N PRO A 100 -11.04 4.91 9.55
CA PRO A 100 -11.01 4.65 10.98
C PRO A 100 -9.75 5.22 11.62
N SER A 101 -9.80 5.57 12.91
CA SER A 101 -8.68 6.17 13.66
C SER A 101 -8.66 5.64 15.09
N PRO A 102 -7.46 5.37 15.65
CA PRO A 102 -6.12 5.58 15.07
C PRO A 102 -5.75 4.56 14.00
N THR A 103 -5.06 5.01 12.94
CA THR A 103 -4.61 4.17 11.82
C THR A 103 -3.35 4.76 11.17
N TYR A 104 -2.97 4.28 9.99
CA TYR A 104 -1.79 4.74 9.27
C TYR A 104 -1.90 6.23 8.90
N THR A 105 -0.94 7.02 9.38
CA THR A 105 -1.00 8.49 9.33
C THR A 105 -0.88 9.07 7.92
N LEU A 106 -0.36 8.29 6.97
CA LEU A 106 -0.19 8.74 5.58
C LEU A 106 -1.54 9.07 4.90
N TYR A 107 -2.65 8.42 5.28
CA TYR A 107 -3.96 8.73 4.70
C TYR A 107 -4.32 10.20 4.90
N ALA A 108 -4.22 10.70 6.14
CA ALA A 108 -4.49 12.11 6.43
C ALA A 108 -3.53 13.06 5.70
N THR A 109 -2.24 12.69 5.62
CA THR A 109 -1.22 13.47 4.92
C THR A 109 -1.53 13.61 3.43
N LEU A 110 -1.88 12.51 2.76
CA LEU A 110 -2.22 12.52 1.33
C LEU A 110 -3.49 13.33 1.07
N CYS A 111 -4.49 13.25 1.94
CA CYS A 111 -5.69 14.10 1.85
C CYS A 111 -5.34 15.58 1.96
N GLY A 112 -4.45 15.95 2.89
CA GLY A 112 -3.97 17.33 3.03
C GLY A 112 -3.24 17.83 1.78
N ILE A 113 -2.39 17.00 1.17
CA ILE A 113 -1.68 17.34 -0.07
C ILE A 113 -2.67 17.53 -1.25
N GLN A 114 -3.71 16.70 -1.31
CA GLN A 114 -4.76 16.79 -2.35
C GLN A 114 -5.73 17.95 -2.13
N GLY A 115 -5.75 18.56 -0.94
CA GLY A 115 -6.77 19.53 -0.55
C GLY A 115 -8.13 18.89 -0.24
N ALA A 116 -8.19 17.58 -0.04
CA ALA A 116 -9.39 16.85 0.34
C ALA A 116 -9.68 17.00 1.84
N ARG A 117 -10.96 16.87 2.22
CA ARG A 117 -11.42 16.94 3.61
C ARG A 117 -11.30 15.57 4.26
N TYR A 118 -10.33 15.40 5.14
CA TYR A 118 -10.14 14.15 5.87
C TYR A 118 -11.05 14.07 7.11
N VAL A 119 -11.71 12.92 7.29
CA VAL A 119 -12.53 12.59 8.46
C VAL A 119 -11.99 11.34 9.13
N ALA A 120 -11.50 11.51 10.35
CA ALA A 120 -11.13 10.41 11.23
C ALA A 120 -12.39 9.85 11.91
N VAL A 121 -12.71 8.59 11.65
CA VAL A 121 -13.84 7.88 12.26
C VAL A 121 -13.35 7.07 13.44
N PRO A 122 -13.82 7.31 14.67
CA PRO A 122 -13.28 6.62 15.82
C PRO A 122 -13.62 5.12 15.79
N TYR A 123 -12.65 4.27 16.12
CA TYR A 123 -12.91 2.91 16.54
C TYR A 123 -13.61 2.93 17.91
N ARG A 124 -14.28 1.84 18.28
CA ARG A 124 -14.67 1.59 19.66
C ARG A 124 -13.44 1.24 20.52
N ASP A 125 -13.62 1.15 21.83
CA ASP A 125 -12.53 0.85 22.77
C ASP A 125 -11.85 -0.51 22.49
N ASP A 126 -12.61 -1.46 21.93
CA ASP A 126 -12.14 -2.79 21.51
C ASP A 126 -11.57 -2.81 20.09
N TYR A 127 -11.39 -1.65 19.46
CA TYR A 127 -11.00 -1.48 18.06
C TYR A 127 -12.00 -2.07 17.05
N SER A 128 -13.21 -2.41 17.44
CA SER A 128 -14.24 -2.73 16.47
C SER A 128 -14.71 -1.47 15.73
N LEU A 129 -15.02 -1.62 14.43
CA LEU A 129 -15.48 -0.52 13.59
C LEU A 129 -17.00 -0.52 13.49
N ASN A 130 -17.62 0.62 13.79
CA ASN A 130 -19.05 0.83 13.48
C ASN A 130 -19.17 1.40 12.05
N PRO A 131 -19.62 0.60 11.06
CA PRO A 131 -19.70 1.05 9.68
C PRO A 131 -20.68 2.23 9.46
N SER A 132 -21.68 2.41 10.34
CA SER A 132 -22.64 3.51 10.24
C SER A 132 -22.03 4.89 10.53
N LEU A 133 -20.82 4.94 11.12
CA LEU A 133 -20.09 6.20 11.33
C LEU A 133 -19.30 6.65 10.09
N ILE A 134 -19.11 5.76 9.11
CA ILE A 134 -18.49 6.13 7.84
C ILE A 134 -19.47 7.00 7.04
N PRO A 135 -19.08 8.21 6.62
CA PRO A 135 -19.96 9.09 5.87
C PRO A 135 -20.35 8.48 4.51
N SER A 136 -21.63 8.28 4.24
CA SER A 136 -22.12 7.68 2.99
C SER A 136 -21.72 8.46 1.73
N ARG A 137 -21.50 9.77 1.85
CA ARG A 137 -21.03 10.65 0.78
C ARG A 137 -19.51 10.68 0.62
N ALA A 138 -18.75 9.86 1.36
CA ALA A 138 -17.30 9.78 1.20
C ALA A 138 -16.95 9.35 -0.23
N ARG A 139 -16.05 10.09 -0.87
CA ARG A 139 -15.52 9.75 -2.20
C ARG A 139 -14.47 8.66 -2.11
N LEU A 140 -13.81 8.57 -0.96
CA LEU A 140 -12.79 7.58 -0.70
C LEU A 140 -12.79 7.22 0.78
N VAL A 141 -12.69 5.92 1.06
CA VAL A 141 -12.56 5.41 2.42
C VAL A 141 -11.35 4.48 2.47
N PHE A 142 -10.43 4.75 3.39
CA PHE A 142 -9.31 3.85 3.65
C PHE A 142 -9.59 3.02 4.90
N VAL A 143 -9.38 1.71 4.83
CA VAL A 143 -9.39 0.81 5.98
C VAL A 143 -8.16 -0.07 5.94
N ALA A 144 -7.23 0.14 6.88
CA ALA A 144 -6.11 -0.78 7.07
C ALA A 144 -6.61 -2.09 7.70
N ASN A 145 -6.31 -3.22 7.07
CA ASN A 145 -6.82 -4.52 7.52
C ASN A 145 -5.81 -5.66 7.33
N PRO A 146 -5.05 -6.09 8.33
CA PRO A 146 -5.06 -5.63 9.73
C PRO A 146 -4.68 -4.16 9.93
N ASN A 147 -5.31 -3.52 10.91
CA ASN A 147 -5.03 -2.12 11.23
C ASN A 147 -3.63 -1.95 11.85
N SER A 148 -2.96 -0.88 11.51
CA SER A 148 -1.76 -0.40 12.20
C SER A 148 -2.10 0.91 12.93
N PRO A 149 -1.89 1.02 14.26
CA PRO A 149 -0.97 0.22 15.08
C PRO A 149 -1.61 -0.97 15.85
N SER A 150 -2.94 -1.10 15.86
CA SER A 150 -3.61 -2.03 16.79
C SER A 150 -3.45 -3.52 16.44
N GLY A 151 -3.18 -3.86 15.17
CA GLY A 151 -3.14 -5.24 14.69
C GLY A 151 -4.51 -5.90 14.58
N THR A 152 -5.59 -5.17 14.85
CA THR A 152 -6.96 -5.71 14.79
C THR A 152 -7.45 -5.85 13.36
N VAL A 153 -8.35 -6.80 13.14
CA VAL A 153 -8.95 -7.10 11.84
C VAL A 153 -10.41 -6.69 11.84
N VAL A 154 -10.80 -5.93 10.83
CA VAL A 154 -12.22 -5.61 10.56
C VAL A 154 -12.81 -6.78 9.77
N PRO A 155 -13.94 -7.37 10.20
CA PRO A 155 -14.58 -8.47 9.48
C PRO A 155 -14.98 -8.08 8.06
N GLU A 156 -14.89 -9.04 7.12
CA GLU A 156 -15.21 -8.82 5.71
C GLU A 156 -16.66 -8.33 5.51
N GLU A 157 -17.63 -8.84 6.31
CA GLU A 157 -19.01 -8.38 6.26
C GLU A 157 -19.16 -6.90 6.65
N THR A 158 -18.31 -6.40 7.54
CA THR A 158 -18.29 -4.98 7.90
C THR A 158 -17.75 -4.13 6.76
N LEU A 159 -16.68 -4.59 6.08
CA LEU A 159 -16.14 -3.94 4.89
C LEU A 159 -17.14 -3.95 3.73
N ALA A 160 -17.85 -5.07 3.52
CA ALA A 160 -18.92 -5.18 2.53
C ALA A 160 -20.04 -4.16 2.79
N ARG A 161 -20.45 -3.99 4.06
CA ARG A 161 -21.44 -2.97 4.44
C ARG A 161 -20.95 -1.56 4.16
N ILE A 162 -19.67 -1.26 4.43
CA ILE A 162 -19.08 0.04 4.08
C ILE A 162 -19.12 0.24 2.57
N ALA A 163 -18.62 -0.72 1.79
CA ALA A 163 -18.59 -0.65 0.33
C ALA A 163 -19.99 -0.39 -0.26
N SER A 164 -21.02 -1.04 0.30
CA SER A 164 -22.40 -0.87 -0.13
C SER A 164 -23.05 0.45 0.31
N SER A 165 -22.54 1.10 1.37
CA SER A 165 -23.16 2.30 1.95
C SER A 165 -22.56 3.61 1.46
N ILE A 166 -21.38 3.58 0.86
CA ILE A 166 -20.67 4.79 0.37
C ILE A 166 -20.92 5.02 -1.13
N SER A 167 -20.89 6.27 -1.54
CA SER A 167 -21.00 6.64 -2.96
C SER A 167 -19.65 6.56 -3.71
N GLY A 168 -18.56 6.44 -2.99
CA GLY A 168 -17.20 6.41 -3.51
C GLY A 168 -16.54 5.03 -3.45
N VAL A 169 -15.23 5.02 -3.32
CA VAL A 169 -14.38 3.82 -3.34
C VAL A 169 -13.92 3.45 -1.94
N LEU A 170 -13.98 2.17 -1.60
CA LEU A 170 -13.34 1.59 -0.42
C LEU A 170 -11.97 1.02 -0.80
N VAL A 171 -10.92 1.54 -0.19
CA VAL A 171 -9.57 1.00 -0.27
C VAL A 171 -9.28 0.20 1.00
N VAL A 172 -9.11 -1.10 0.86
CA VAL A 172 -8.69 -2.00 1.94
C VAL A 172 -7.17 -2.15 1.86
N ASP A 173 -6.47 -1.57 2.82
CA ASP A 173 -5.01 -1.64 2.89
C ASP A 173 -4.58 -2.90 3.63
N GLU A 174 -4.24 -3.92 2.88
CA GLU A 174 -3.79 -5.23 3.34
C GLU A 174 -2.26 -5.32 3.50
N ALA A 175 -1.58 -4.24 3.87
CA ALA A 175 -0.12 -4.26 4.04
C ALA A 175 0.36 -5.30 5.07
N TYR A 176 -0.48 -5.70 6.00
CA TYR A 176 -0.18 -6.69 7.04
C TYR A 176 -0.98 -8.00 6.91
N VAL A 177 -1.62 -8.24 5.76
CA VAL A 177 -2.54 -9.38 5.55
C VAL A 177 -1.89 -10.74 5.79
N ASP A 178 -0.61 -10.90 5.46
CA ASP A 178 0.10 -12.18 5.64
C ASP A 178 0.29 -12.57 7.11
N PHE A 179 0.03 -11.66 8.06
CA PHE A 179 0.01 -11.93 9.50
C PHE A 179 -1.41 -12.21 10.03
N ALA A 180 -2.44 -12.10 9.18
CA ALA A 180 -3.82 -12.40 9.52
C ALA A 180 -4.20 -13.83 9.13
N ARG A 181 -5.36 -14.30 9.63
CA ARG A 181 -5.90 -15.63 9.29
C ARG A 181 -6.60 -15.69 7.94
N GLY A 182 -6.87 -14.55 7.33
CA GLY A 182 -7.59 -14.42 6.06
C GLY A 182 -7.34 -13.07 5.40
N ASN A 183 -7.96 -12.85 4.25
CA ASN A 183 -7.88 -11.63 3.47
C ASN A 183 -9.26 -11.25 2.94
N CYS A 184 -9.37 -10.07 2.33
CA CYS A 184 -10.64 -9.52 1.85
C CYS A 184 -10.80 -9.61 0.31
N ALA A 185 -10.04 -10.47 -0.38
CA ALA A 185 -10.09 -10.59 -1.84
C ALA A 185 -11.48 -11.00 -2.37
N GLY A 186 -12.29 -11.68 -1.54
CA GLY A 186 -13.67 -12.02 -1.85
C GLY A 186 -14.55 -10.81 -2.19
N LEU A 187 -14.26 -9.65 -1.61
CA LEU A 187 -15.00 -8.41 -1.88
C LEU A 187 -14.92 -7.96 -3.34
N LEU A 188 -13.82 -8.25 -4.04
CA LEU A 188 -13.64 -7.87 -5.45
C LEU A 188 -14.66 -8.52 -6.39
N GLN A 189 -15.21 -9.68 -6.00
CA GLN A 189 -16.21 -10.39 -6.79
C GLN A 189 -17.62 -9.79 -6.66
N SER A 190 -17.89 -9.14 -5.52
CA SER A 190 -19.22 -8.64 -5.18
C SER A 190 -19.34 -7.12 -5.20
N HIS A 191 -18.22 -6.38 -5.13
CA HIS A 191 -18.20 -4.92 -5.02
C HIS A 191 -17.23 -4.30 -6.02
N LYS A 192 -17.75 -3.59 -7.01
CA LYS A 192 -16.95 -2.92 -8.07
C LYS A 192 -16.23 -1.66 -7.58
N ASN A 193 -16.59 -1.16 -6.42
CA ASN A 193 -16.00 0.02 -5.78
C ASN A 193 -15.03 -0.33 -4.67
N VAL A 194 -14.44 -1.54 -4.68
CA VAL A 194 -13.42 -1.97 -3.73
C VAL A 194 -12.07 -2.08 -4.44
N VAL A 195 -11.04 -1.54 -3.79
CA VAL A 195 -9.64 -1.70 -4.16
C VAL A 195 -8.91 -2.34 -2.99
N ILE A 196 -8.12 -3.37 -3.24
CA ILE A 196 -7.28 -4.02 -2.22
C ILE A 196 -5.82 -3.69 -2.50
N LEU A 197 -5.12 -3.13 -1.52
CA LEU A 197 -3.70 -2.81 -1.58
C LEU A 197 -2.88 -3.84 -0.82
N ARG A 198 -1.75 -4.24 -1.39
CA ARG A 198 -0.75 -5.09 -0.73
C ARG A 198 0.67 -4.60 -1.00
N THR A 199 1.62 -5.06 -0.19
CA THR A 199 3.03 -4.67 -0.32
C THR A 199 3.95 -5.84 -0.02
N LEU A 200 5.12 -5.84 -0.66
CA LEU A 200 6.21 -6.78 -0.31
C LEU A 200 7.09 -6.25 0.82
N SER A 201 6.79 -5.07 1.36
CA SER A 201 7.63 -4.40 2.37
C SER A 201 7.60 -5.07 3.75
N LYS A 202 6.56 -5.84 4.06
CA LYS A 202 6.32 -6.36 5.41
C LYS A 202 6.74 -7.83 5.53
N SER A 203 5.84 -8.76 5.27
CA SER A 203 6.06 -10.20 5.39
C SER A 203 7.17 -10.74 4.50
N TYR A 204 7.37 -10.16 3.33
CA TYR A 204 8.42 -10.57 2.39
C TYR A 204 9.80 -9.99 2.70
N SER A 205 9.93 -9.10 3.70
CA SER A 205 11.19 -8.43 4.07
C SER A 205 11.86 -7.66 2.92
N LEU A 206 11.05 -7.10 2.02
CA LEU A 206 11.50 -6.43 0.79
C LEU A 206 11.18 -4.92 0.80
N ALA A 207 11.19 -4.30 1.98
CA ALA A 207 10.86 -2.88 2.13
C ALA A 207 11.71 -1.98 1.21
N GLY A 208 12.99 -2.30 1.03
CA GLY A 208 13.92 -1.56 0.17
C GLY A 208 13.65 -1.69 -1.33
N LEU A 209 12.94 -2.72 -1.78
CA LEU A 209 12.60 -2.90 -3.20
C LEU A 209 11.44 -2.00 -3.66
N ARG A 210 10.70 -1.43 -2.73
CA ARG A 210 9.59 -0.53 -3.04
C ARG A 210 8.57 -1.13 -4.00
N VAL A 211 8.06 -2.34 -3.69
CA VAL A 211 7.02 -3.00 -4.50
C VAL A 211 5.72 -3.10 -3.73
N GLY A 212 4.67 -2.53 -4.29
CA GLY A 212 3.29 -2.69 -3.88
C GLY A 212 2.40 -3.02 -5.08
N TYR A 213 1.20 -3.51 -4.80
CA TYR A 213 0.22 -3.82 -5.83
C TYR A 213 -1.22 -3.65 -5.32
N ALA A 214 -2.08 -3.40 -6.25
CA ALA A 214 -3.52 -3.30 -6.04
C ALA A 214 -4.27 -4.15 -7.06
#